data_0e99a11ca3fba590f4813538f86e42e9
#
_entry.id   0e99a11ca3fba590f4813538f86e42e9
#
_cell.length_a   1.000
_cell.length_b   1.000
_cell.length_c   1.000
_cell.angle_alpha   90.00
_cell.angle_beta   90.00
_cell.angle_gamma   90.00
#
_symmetry.space_group_name_H-M   'P 1'
#
loop_
_entity.id
_entity.type
_entity.pdbx_description
1 polymer ?
#
loop_
_entity_poly.entity_id
_entity_poly.type
_entity_poly.pdbx_seq_one_letter_code
_entity_poly.pdbx_strand_id
1 'polypeptide(L)'
;PIREFNPMKDNTDTDIAFQQAIVLGSSEITILGATGGRLDHFLSIVQNLKTAWEKKIPAYIVDSRNLITIPVETSFEIRKEEQFGKYVSFFPLEKEVASITLEGFAYPLDHHCLPNTSGGLCVSNEIVEETAHVSYEGGILLMVQSRD
;
A
#
# COMPACT_ATOMS: atom_id res chain seq x y z
N PRO A 1 -7.04 24.33 -14.10
CA PRO A 1 -8.34 24.26 -14.76
C PRO A 1 -9.20 23.16 -14.14
N ILE A 2 -10.46 23.50 -13.83
CA ILE A 2 -11.46 22.53 -13.37
C ILE A 2 -11.90 21.71 -14.59
N ARG A 3 -11.94 20.38 -14.46
CA ARG A 3 -12.48 19.48 -15.48
C ARG A 3 -13.78 18.88 -14.97
N GLU A 4 -14.84 19.03 -15.72
CA GLU A 4 -16.13 18.40 -15.44
C GLU A 4 -16.27 17.11 -16.26
N PHE A 5 -16.81 16.08 -15.65
CA PHE A 5 -17.02 14.76 -16.26
C PHE A 5 -18.50 14.39 -16.23
N ASN A 6 -18.94 13.59 -17.20
CA ASN A 6 -20.30 13.08 -17.24
C ASN A 6 -20.57 12.20 -16.00
N PRO A 7 -21.68 12.43 -15.26
CA PRO A 7 -22.05 11.62 -14.10
C PRO A 7 -22.40 10.15 -14.44
N MET A 8 -22.77 9.86 -15.68
CA MET A 8 -22.99 8.49 -16.17
C MET A 8 -21.71 7.96 -16.83
N LYS A 9 -20.83 7.38 -16.05
CA LYS A 9 -19.54 6.81 -16.49
C LYS A 9 -19.22 5.57 -15.68
N ASP A 10 -18.41 4.69 -16.25
CA ASP A 10 -18.00 3.43 -15.61
C ASP A 10 -16.93 3.64 -14.51
N ASN A 11 -16.27 4.81 -14.48
CA ASN A 11 -15.18 5.15 -13.57
C ASN A 11 -15.62 6.17 -12.52
N THR A 12 -15.11 6.03 -11.29
CA THR A 12 -15.27 7.04 -10.24
C THR A 12 -14.47 8.31 -10.56
N ASP A 13 -14.78 9.43 -9.91
CA ASP A 13 -14.03 10.68 -10.08
C ASP A 13 -12.56 10.51 -9.67
N THR A 14 -12.31 9.71 -8.63
CA THR A 14 -10.96 9.37 -8.18
C THR A 14 -10.22 8.55 -9.22
N ASP A 15 -10.86 7.56 -9.85
CA ASP A 15 -10.24 6.77 -10.93
C ASP A 15 -9.82 7.65 -12.09
N ILE A 16 -10.68 8.58 -12.50
CA ILE A 16 -10.39 9.50 -13.61
C ILE A 16 -9.21 10.40 -13.25
N ALA A 17 -9.20 10.99 -12.04
CA ALA A 17 -8.11 11.83 -11.58
C ALA A 17 -6.79 11.05 -11.51
N PHE A 18 -6.84 9.82 -11.02
CA PHE A 18 -5.71 8.92 -10.93
C PHE A 18 -5.14 8.56 -12.32
N GLN A 19 -5.99 8.19 -13.27
CA GLN A 19 -5.59 7.91 -14.66
C GLN A 19 -4.97 9.15 -15.32
N GLN A 20 -5.51 10.33 -15.07
CA GLN A 20 -4.94 11.58 -15.57
C GLN A 20 -3.54 11.85 -15.00
N ALA A 21 -3.32 11.58 -13.73
CA ALA A 21 -1.99 11.71 -13.11
C ALA A 21 -0.95 10.81 -13.81
N ILE A 22 -1.34 9.57 -14.12
CA ILE A 22 -0.49 8.63 -14.87
C ILE A 22 -0.20 9.15 -16.28
N VAL A 23 -1.23 9.59 -17.01
CA VAL A 23 -1.08 10.12 -18.40
C VAL A 23 -0.19 11.37 -18.43
N LEU A 24 -0.24 12.20 -17.41
CA LEU A 24 0.62 13.38 -17.27
C LEU A 24 2.07 13.06 -16.88
N GLY A 25 2.40 11.78 -16.68
CA GLY A 25 3.75 11.34 -16.39
C GLY A 25 4.20 11.62 -14.94
N SER A 26 3.26 11.56 -13.99
CA SER A 26 3.60 11.70 -12.57
C SER A 26 4.63 10.67 -12.14
N SER A 27 5.67 11.09 -11.44
CA SER A 27 6.69 10.21 -10.87
C SER A 27 6.27 9.59 -9.53
N GLU A 28 5.27 10.18 -8.89
CA GLU A 28 4.68 9.72 -7.63
C GLU A 28 3.23 10.21 -7.55
N ILE A 29 2.35 9.45 -6.91
CA ILE A 29 0.94 9.81 -6.71
C ILE A 29 0.58 9.65 -5.24
N THR A 30 0.03 10.71 -4.62
CA THR A 30 -0.53 10.65 -3.27
C THR A 30 -2.03 10.96 -3.31
N ILE A 31 -2.83 10.05 -2.75
CA ILE A 31 -4.29 10.16 -2.68
C ILE A 31 -4.68 10.54 -1.24
N LEU A 32 -5.34 11.67 -1.10
CA LEU A 32 -5.85 12.18 0.17
C LEU A 32 -7.38 12.07 0.21
N GLY A 33 -7.94 11.88 1.41
CA GLY A 33 -9.39 11.84 1.60
C GLY A 33 -10.08 10.55 1.13
N ALA A 34 -9.30 9.47 0.90
CA ALA A 34 -9.81 8.20 0.41
C ALA A 34 -10.43 7.30 1.48
N THR A 35 -10.19 7.58 2.76
CA THR A 35 -10.54 6.70 3.90
C THR A 35 -11.81 7.13 4.65
N GLY A 36 -12.61 8.05 4.09
CA GLY A 36 -13.84 8.55 4.68
C GLY A 36 -15.06 7.69 4.33
N GLY A 37 -15.73 7.11 5.30
CA GLY A 37 -17.11 6.62 5.29
C GLY A 37 -17.48 5.44 4.38
N ARG A 38 -17.30 5.51 3.07
CA ARG A 38 -17.68 4.46 2.12
C ARG A 38 -16.54 3.52 1.81
N LEU A 39 -16.58 2.30 2.33
CA LEU A 39 -15.55 1.27 2.16
C LEU A 39 -15.46 0.74 0.73
N ASP A 40 -16.55 0.74 -0.04
CA ASP A 40 -16.55 0.37 -1.46
C ASP A 40 -15.68 1.32 -2.30
N HIS A 41 -15.74 2.62 -2.04
CA HIS A 41 -14.85 3.61 -2.65
C HIS A 41 -13.39 3.40 -2.22
N PHE A 42 -13.15 3.14 -0.95
CA PHE A 42 -11.81 2.84 -0.45
C PHE A 42 -11.20 1.62 -1.15
N LEU A 43 -11.95 0.52 -1.27
CA LEU A 43 -11.49 -0.69 -1.95
C LEU A 43 -11.18 -0.44 -3.44
N SER A 44 -12.00 0.38 -4.12
CA SER A 44 -11.72 0.80 -5.50
C SER A 44 -10.39 1.56 -5.60
N ILE A 45 -10.11 2.46 -4.64
CA ILE A 45 -8.87 3.23 -4.62
C ILE A 45 -7.65 2.33 -4.33
N VAL A 46 -7.79 1.30 -3.48
CA VAL A 46 -6.73 0.29 -3.29
C VAL A 46 -6.40 -0.42 -4.61
N GLN A 47 -7.39 -0.69 -5.47
CA GLN A 47 -7.13 -1.25 -6.80
C GLN A 47 -6.32 -0.29 -7.70
N ASN A 48 -6.49 1.02 -7.54
CA ASN A 48 -5.68 2.01 -8.26
C ASN A 48 -4.20 1.94 -7.85
N LEU A 49 -3.89 1.60 -6.61
CA LEU A 49 -2.50 1.35 -6.19
C LEU A 49 -1.87 0.21 -7.00
N LYS A 50 -2.63 -0.86 -7.31
CA LYS A 50 -2.14 -1.95 -8.16
C LYS A 50 -1.81 -1.47 -9.57
N THR A 51 -2.66 -0.61 -10.16
CA THR A 51 -2.41 -0.01 -11.47
C THR A 51 -1.13 0.83 -11.49
N ALA A 52 -0.88 1.62 -10.44
CA ALA A 52 0.37 2.38 -10.31
C ALA A 52 1.58 1.44 -10.18
N TRP A 53 1.47 0.41 -9.35
CA TRP A 53 2.52 -0.58 -9.15
C TRP A 53 2.92 -1.28 -10.46
N GLU A 54 1.95 -1.71 -11.29
CA GLU A 54 2.19 -2.29 -12.61
C GLU A 54 2.99 -1.34 -13.53
N LYS A 55 2.83 -0.04 -13.35
CA LYS A 55 3.55 1.01 -14.09
C LYS A 55 4.82 1.48 -13.38
N LYS A 56 5.19 0.85 -12.25
CA LYS A 56 6.33 1.22 -11.41
C LYS A 56 6.29 2.67 -10.93
N ILE A 57 5.10 3.19 -10.68
CA ILE A 57 4.88 4.52 -10.10
C ILE A 57 4.57 4.35 -8.62
N PRO A 58 5.39 4.87 -7.69
CA PRO A 58 5.06 4.91 -6.29
C PRO A 58 3.72 5.62 -6.06
N ALA A 59 2.80 4.97 -5.35
CA ALA A 59 1.50 5.54 -5.05
C ALA A 59 1.11 5.27 -3.61
N TYR A 60 0.50 6.25 -2.97
CA TYR A 60 0.16 6.22 -1.55
C TYR A 60 -1.27 6.68 -1.33
N ILE A 61 -1.98 6.04 -0.41
CA ILE A 61 -3.19 6.56 0.21
C ILE A 61 -2.80 7.04 1.60
N VAL A 62 -3.08 8.29 1.91
CA VAL A 62 -2.66 8.90 3.18
C VAL A 62 -3.84 9.59 3.86
N ASP A 63 -4.01 9.31 5.15
CA ASP A 63 -4.87 10.07 6.04
C ASP A 63 -4.17 10.39 7.37
N SER A 64 -4.89 10.87 8.37
CA SER A 64 -4.31 11.24 9.68
C SER A 64 -3.72 10.05 10.45
N ARG A 65 -4.14 8.83 10.15
CA ARG A 65 -3.78 7.60 10.89
C ARG A 65 -3.13 6.53 10.03
N ASN A 66 -3.23 6.62 8.72
CA ASN A 66 -2.82 5.56 7.81
C ASN A 66 -1.99 6.07 6.64
N LEU A 67 -0.96 5.29 6.28
CA LEU A 67 -0.25 5.36 5.03
C LEU A 67 -0.33 3.96 4.40
N ILE A 68 -0.91 3.88 3.21
CA ILE A 68 -1.16 2.62 2.50
C ILE A 68 -0.49 2.68 1.14
N THR A 69 0.29 1.66 0.80
CA THR A 69 1.01 1.59 -0.48
C THR A 69 1.23 0.14 -0.92
N ILE A 70 1.45 -0.06 -2.20
CA ILE A 70 2.07 -1.26 -2.75
C ILE A 70 3.52 -0.89 -3.08
N PRO A 71 4.52 -1.37 -2.34
CA PRO A 71 5.92 -1.07 -2.61
C PRO A 71 6.30 -1.47 -4.04
N VAL A 72 6.92 -0.57 -4.77
CA VAL A 72 7.40 -0.86 -6.15
C VAL A 72 8.59 -1.81 -6.11
N GLU A 73 9.46 -1.62 -5.10
CA GLU A 73 10.59 -2.50 -4.86
C GLU A 73 10.19 -3.69 -3.99
N THR A 74 10.72 -4.86 -4.30
CA THR A 74 10.49 -6.09 -3.51
C THR A 74 11.48 -6.28 -2.38
N SER A 75 12.43 -5.37 -2.24
CA SER A 75 13.37 -5.29 -1.11
C SER A 75 13.58 -3.83 -0.76
N PHE A 76 13.26 -3.46 0.47
CA PHE A 76 13.35 -2.07 0.94
C PHE A 76 13.54 -1.99 2.45
N GLU A 77 13.92 -0.81 2.92
CA GLU A 77 14.14 -0.49 4.31
C GLU A 77 13.12 0.52 4.81
N ILE A 78 12.79 0.43 6.10
CA ILE A 78 12.02 1.42 6.83
C ILE A 78 12.83 1.84 8.05
N ARG A 79 13.30 3.09 8.07
CA ARG A 79 13.97 3.64 9.26
C ARG A 79 12.92 3.96 10.31
N LYS A 80 13.17 3.53 11.55
CA LYS A 80 12.24 3.74 12.66
C LYS A 80 11.88 5.21 12.88
N GLU A 81 12.84 6.11 12.72
CA GLU A 81 12.64 7.55 12.85
C GLU A 81 11.77 8.17 11.73
N GLU A 82 11.66 7.49 10.57
CA GLU A 82 10.90 7.93 9.39
C GLU A 82 9.57 7.20 9.25
N GLN A 83 9.27 6.22 10.12
CA GLN A 83 8.01 5.48 10.03
C GLN A 83 6.81 6.41 10.19
N PHE A 84 5.77 6.21 9.38
CA PHE A 84 4.54 7.00 9.44
C PHE A 84 3.77 6.78 10.75
N GLY A 85 3.72 5.54 11.20
CA GLY A 85 3.00 5.14 12.41
C GLY A 85 3.67 3.96 13.11
N LYS A 86 3.24 3.69 14.33
CA LYS A 86 3.80 2.64 15.18
C LYS A 86 3.67 1.24 14.57
N TYR A 87 2.53 0.98 13.90
CA TYR A 87 2.19 -0.34 13.39
C TYR A 87 2.48 -0.44 11.90
N VAL A 88 3.04 -1.58 11.50
CA VAL A 88 3.28 -1.93 10.10
C VAL A 88 2.61 -3.26 9.81
N SER A 89 1.74 -3.28 8.80
CA SER A 89 0.99 -4.47 8.42
C SER A 89 1.22 -4.80 6.95
N PHE A 90 1.22 -6.09 6.62
CA PHE A 90 1.44 -6.59 5.27
C PHE A 90 0.31 -7.54 4.86
N PHE A 91 -0.25 -7.33 3.66
CA PHE A 91 -1.35 -8.11 3.12
C PHE A 91 -1.05 -8.54 1.67
N PRO A 92 -1.09 -9.84 1.36
CA PRO A 92 -1.06 -10.30 -0.04
C PRO A 92 -2.31 -9.83 -0.78
N LEU A 93 -2.16 -9.24 -1.96
CA LEU A 93 -3.28 -8.84 -2.84
C LEU A 93 -3.65 -9.92 -3.86
N GLU A 94 -2.86 -10.99 -3.96
CA GLU A 94 -3.11 -12.17 -4.76
C GLU A 94 -3.22 -13.39 -3.85
N LYS A 95 -3.18 -14.59 -4.41
CA LYS A 95 -3.33 -15.83 -3.64
C LYS A 95 -2.34 -15.91 -2.47
N GLU A 96 -1.11 -15.51 -2.70
CA GLU A 96 -0.04 -15.54 -1.71
C GLU A 96 1.13 -14.62 -2.12
N VAL A 97 1.97 -14.28 -1.16
CA VAL A 97 3.36 -13.90 -1.38
C VAL A 97 4.19 -15.14 -1.03
N ALA A 98 4.91 -15.68 -2.03
CA ALA A 98 5.53 -16.99 -1.91
C ALA A 98 6.61 -17.05 -0.82
N SER A 99 7.34 -15.95 -0.64
CA SER A 99 8.38 -15.82 0.37
C SER A 99 8.45 -14.37 0.86
N ILE A 100 8.31 -14.15 2.16
CA ILE A 100 8.51 -12.85 2.81
C ILE A 100 9.51 -12.99 3.96
N THR A 101 10.45 -12.06 4.04
CA THR A 101 11.40 -11.92 5.15
C THR A 101 11.21 -10.55 5.78
N LEU A 102 11.06 -10.53 7.09
CA LEU A 102 10.92 -9.32 7.91
C LEU A 102 12.01 -9.34 8.99
N GLU A 103 12.94 -8.39 8.92
CA GLU A 103 14.03 -8.21 9.90
C GLU A 103 13.88 -6.86 10.59
N GLY A 104 14.27 -6.77 11.86
CA GLY A 104 14.15 -5.55 12.66
C GLY A 104 12.75 -5.26 13.17
N PHE A 105 11.83 -6.22 13.04
CA PHE A 105 10.47 -6.17 13.56
C PHE A 105 10.31 -6.98 14.84
N ALA A 106 9.29 -6.64 15.66
CA ALA A 106 8.93 -7.39 16.87
C ALA A 106 8.53 -8.83 16.56
N TYR A 107 7.91 -9.06 15.40
CA TYR A 107 7.54 -10.38 14.89
C TYR A 107 8.26 -10.61 13.55
N PRO A 108 9.53 -11.07 13.59
CA PRO A 108 10.30 -11.32 12.38
C PRO A 108 9.81 -12.54 11.62
N LEU A 109 10.05 -12.56 10.33
CA LEU A 109 9.79 -13.72 9.48
C LEU A 109 11.03 -14.02 8.64
N ASP A 110 11.26 -15.28 8.35
CA ASP A 110 12.36 -15.74 7.49
C ASP A 110 11.80 -16.63 6.38
N HIS A 111 11.83 -16.14 5.14
CA HIS A 111 11.37 -16.85 3.94
C HIS A 111 9.99 -17.52 4.10
N HIS A 112 9.06 -16.82 4.76
CA HIS A 112 7.74 -17.36 5.08
C HIS A 112 6.78 -17.20 3.91
N CYS A 113 6.02 -18.25 3.59
CA CYS A 113 4.91 -18.14 2.64
C CYS A 113 3.73 -17.45 3.33
N LEU A 114 3.29 -16.33 2.79
CA LEU A 114 2.17 -15.55 3.33
C LEU A 114 0.95 -15.67 2.40
N PRO A 115 -0.02 -16.57 2.71
CA PRO A 115 -1.25 -16.68 1.94
C PRO A 115 -2.23 -15.54 2.28
N ASN A 116 -3.11 -15.17 1.34
CA ASN A 116 -4.13 -14.16 1.56
C ASN A 116 -5.24 -14.59 2.55
N THR A 117 -5.18 -15.84 3.01
CA THR A 117 -6.06 -16.41 4.05
C THR A 117 -5.40 -16.44 5.43
N SER A 118 -4.20 -15.87 5.58
CA SER A 118 -3.42 -15.92 6.82
C SER A 118 -4.04 -15.18 8.02
N GLY A 119 -5.10 -14.42 7.79
CA GLY A 119 -5.80 -13.69 8.84
C GLY A 119 -4.95 -12.59 9.45
N GLY A 120 -4.55 -12.74 10.70
CA GLY A 120 -3.81 -11.75 11.46
C GLY A 120 -2.28 -11.86 11.40
N LEU A 121 -1.72 -12.82 10.67
CA LEU A 121 -0.27 -12.95 10.54
C LEU A 121 0.31 -11.71 9.90
N CYS A 122 1.21 -11.03 10.22
CA CYS A 122 1.72 -9.75 9.66
C CYS A 122 0.80 -8.53 9.86
N VAL A 123 -0.13 -8.58 10.79
CA VAL A 123 -0.93 -7.41 11.15
C VAL A 123 -0.40 -6.80 12.45
N SER A 124 -0.28 -5.46 12.48
CA SER A 124 0.18 -4.69 13.64
C SER A 124 1.58 -5.09 14.15
N ASN A 125 2.49 -5.40 13.23
CA ASN A 125 3.90 -5.56 13.58
C ASN A 125 4.51 -4.20 13.95
N GLU A 126 5.60 -4.20 14.69
CA GLU A 126 6.28 -2.97 15.14
C GLU A 126 7.76 -3.03 14.78
N ILE A 127 8.32 -1.89 14.37
CA ILE A 127 9.77 -1.77 14.16
C ILE A 127 10.45 -1.63 15.52
N VAL A 128 11.34 -2.55 15.85
CA VAL A 128 12.07 -2.57 17.15
C VAL A 128 13.53 -2.15 17.01
N GLU A 129 14.13 -2.31 15.84
CA GLU A 129 15.49 -1.87 15.52
C GLU A 129 15.51 -0.47 14.90
N GLU A 130 16.68 0.13 14.69
CA GLU A 130 16.83 1.43 14.05
C GLU A 130 16.33 1.40 12.59
N THR A 131 16.52 0.27 11.93
CA THR A 131 16.10 0.04 10.54
C THR A 131 15.48 -1.35 10.45
N ALA A 132 14.30 -1.42 9.86
CA ALA A 132 13.64 -2.66 9.49
C ALA A 132 13.88 -2.96 8.01
N HIS A 133 14.11 -4.23 7.67
CA HIS A 133 14.28 -4.70 6.31
C HIS A 133 13.10 -5.57 5.92
N VAL A 134 12.56 -5.32 4.75
CA VAL A 134 11.47 -6.09 4.14
C VAL A 134 11.96 -6.60 2.78
N SER A 135 11.89 -7.90 2.57
CA SER A 135 12.09 -8.48 1.25
C SER A 135 11.05 -9.55 0.97
N TYR A 136 10.60 -9.66 -0.28
CA TYR A 136 9.61 -10.65 -0.66
C TYR A 136 9.75 -11.06 -2.13
N GLU A 137 9.24 -12.25 -2.43
CA GLU A 137 9.20 -12.82 -3.77
C GLU A 137 7.83 -13.44 -4.06
N GLY A 138 7.41 -13.38 -5.32
CA GLY A 138 6.21 -14.06 -5.81
C GLY A 138 4.92 -13.54 -5.21
N GLY A 139 4.36 -12.52 -5.81
CA GLY A 139 3.08 -11.92 -5.43
C GLY A 139 3.13 -10.40 -5.30
N ILE A 140 2.00 -9.81 -4.92
CA ILE A 140 1.84 -8.37 -4.69
C ILE A 140 1.54 -8.14 -3.21
N LEU A 141 2.31 -7.28 -2.58
CA LEU A 141 2.24 -6.99 -1.15
C LEU A 141 1.69 -5.58 -0.91
N LEU A 142 0.56 -5.48 -0.23
CA LEU A 142 0.06 -4.22 0.31
C LEU A 142 0.71 -3.97 1.67
N MET A 143 1.30 -2.80 1.87
CA MET A 143 1.82 -2.35 3.15
C MET A 143 0.92 -1.25 3.72
N VAL A 144 0.60 -1.37 4.99
CA VAL A 144 -0.12 -0.36 5.76
C VAL A 144 0.71 0.02 6.97
N GLN A 145 1.10 1.28 7.05
CA GLN A 145 1.63 1.86 8.29
C GLN A 145 0.50 2.63 8.98
N SER A 146 0.30 2.37 10.27
CA SER A 146 -0.81 2.98 11.00
C SER A 146 -0.44 3.39 12.43
N ARG A 147 -1.24 4.30 12.98
CA ARG A 147 -1.15 4.79 14.36
C ARG A 147 -2.54 5.00 14.97
N ASP A 148 -2.62 4.97 16.30
CA ASP A 148 -3.85 5.26 17.07
C ASP A 148 -4.28 6.73 16.93
#